data_a623a69f2f75ea71fa1c74b7c0820d9e
#
_entry.id   a623a69f2f75ea71fa1c74b7c0820d9e
#
_cell.length_a   1.000
_cell.length_b   1.000
_cell.length_c   1.000
_cell.angle_alpha   90.00
_cell.angle_beta   90.00
_cell.angle_gamma   90.00
#
_symmetry.space_group_name_H-M   'P 1'
#
loop_
_entity.id
_entity.type
_entity.pdbx_description
1 polymer ?
#
loop_
_entity_poly.entity_id
_entity_poly.type
_entity_poly.pdbx_seq_one_letter_code
_entity_poly.pdbx_strand_id
1 'polypeptide(L)'
;MSENQLAASIRSNKGKTANQKLRQSGNIPAVLYGPRGNIMLQMEEESTRHLLEKMSGLHELVPITVTDSTSGDSWTAQVVLREVQKHPYKHLLTHLDFWELPAAKEQLVRIPIEVTGESPGVKGGGVLQMVVREIPVYCLPADIPASIELDTSELEIGDSIRILDIELPAKVSXSTEENYAVISIVGRAKEEEEEIAEGRRRC
;
A
#
# COMPACT_ATOMS: atom_id res chain seq x y z
N MET A 1 11.55 -23.51 0.81
CA MET A 1 11.86 -22.18 0.21
C MET A 1 10.68 -21.29 0.47
N SER A 2 10.89 -20.16 1.12
CA SER A 2 9.80 -19.21 1.39
C SER A 2 9.32 -18.61 0.06
N GLU A 3 8.05 -18.80 -0.24
CA GLU A 3 7.44 -18.42 -1.53
C GLU A 3 7.46 -16.90 -1.81
N ASN A 4 7.76 -16.09 -0.81
CA ASN A 4 7.68 -14.63 -0.90
C ASN A 4 9.06 -13.94 -0.76
N GLN A 5 10.10 -14.47 -1.37
CA GLN A 5 11.44 -13.86 -1.31
C GLN A 5 11.80 -13.19 -2.64
N LEU A 6 12.17 -11.92 -2.59
CA LEU A 6 12.63 -11.16 -3.76
C LEU A 6 14.12 -11.42 -4.01
N ALA A 7 14.48 -11.62 -5.26
CA ALA A 7 15.87 -11.77 -5.68
C ALA A 7 16.32 -10.53 -6.46
N ALA A 8 17.46 -9.97 -6.07
CA ALA A 8 18.01 -8.77 -6.70
C ALA A 8 19.51 -8.89 -6.87
N SER A 9 20.05 -8.27 -7.90
CA SER A 9 21.51 -8.18 -8.09
C SER A 9 21.95 -6.71 -8.12
N ILE A 10 23.15 -6.45 -7.61
CA ILE A 10 23.72 -5.10 -7.57
C ILE A 10 24.13 -4.70 -8.99
N ARG A 11 23.82 -3.45 -9.36
CA ARG A 11 24.25 -2.87 -10.65
C ARG A 11 25.09 -1.61 -10.44
N SER A 12 26.06 -1.41 -11.28
CA SER A 12 26.93 -0.22 -11.29
C SER A 12 26.51 0.78 -12.37
N ASN A 13 25.84 0.33 -13.42
CA ASN A 13 25.47 1.14 -14.57
C ASN A 13 24.33 2.11 -14.25
N LYS A 14 24.52 3.40 -14.55
CA LYS A 14 23.58 4.49 -14.32
C LYS A 14 23.15 5.14 -15.64
N GLY A 15 22.02 5.84 -15.59
CA GLY A 15 21.57 6.70 -16.66
C GLY A 15 20.48 6.11 -17.53
N LYS A 16 19.90 6.98 -18.38
CA LYS A 16 18.73 6.70 -19.21
C LYS A 16 18.94 5.50 -20.15
N THR A 17 20.07 5.49 -20.88
CA THR A 17 20.36 4.43 -21.85
C THR A 17 20.56 3.07 -21.18
N ALA A 18 21.26 3.04 -20.03
CA ALA A 18 21.49 1.80 -19.27
C ALA A 18 20.15 1.23 -18.76
N ASN A 19 19.30 2.07 -18.18
CA ASN A 19 17.99 1.65 -17.69
C ASN A 19 17.05 1.18 -18.81
N GLN A 20 17.17 1.79 -20.01
CA GLN A 20 16.39 1.37 -21.19
C GLN A 20 16.81 -0.03 -21.65
N LYS A 21 18.12 -0.28 -21.75
CA LYS A 21 18.65 -1.60 -22.12
C LYS A 21 18.26 -2.68 -21.12
N LEU A 22 18.33 -2.33 -19.83
CA LEU A 22 17.97 -3.23 -18.73
C LEU A 22 16.48 -3.66 -18.83
N ARG A 23 15.58 -2.72 -19.09
CA ARG A 23 14.15 -3.05 -19.29
C ARG A 23 13.92 -3.88 -20.55
N GLN A 24 14.70 -3.66 -21.61
CA GLN A 24 14.62 -4.45 -22.84
C GLN A 24 15.07 -5.91 -22.64
N SER A 25 15.94 -6.15 -21.66
CA SER A 25 16.38 -7.50 -21.30
C SER A 25 15.47 -8.19 -20.26
N GLY A 26 14.30 -7.60 -19.95
CA GLY A 26 13.36 -8.18 -18.99
C GLY A 26 13.67 -7.93 -17.54
N ASN A 27 14.56 -6.95 -17.25
CA ASN A 27 14.91 -6.60 -15.88
C ASN A 27 14.40 -5.22 -15.51
N ILE A 28 14.11 -5.01 -14.23
CA ILE A 28 13.61 -3.75 -13.69
C ILE A 28 14.76 -3.09 -12.88
N PRO A 29 15.03 -1.81 -13.11
CA PRO A 29 15.89 -1.06 -12.19
C PRO A 29 15.16 -0.81 -10.87
N ALA A 30 15.87 -1.03 -9.77
CA ALA A 30 15.36 -0.77 -8.43
C ALA A 30 16.43 -0.04 -7.60
N VAL A 31 16.00 0.53 -6.48
CA VAL A 31 16.89 1.17 -5.50
C VAL A 31 16.51 0.69 -4.11
N LEU A 32 17.52 0.33 -3.33
CA LEU A 32 17.38 -0.02 -1.94
C LEU A 32 17.97 1.11 -1.10
N TYR A 33 17.16 1.74 -0.29
CA TYR A 33 17.57 2.76 0.68
C TYR A 33 17.67 2.10 2.06
N GLY A 34 18.78 2.31 2.75
CA GLY A 34 18.95 1.69 4.06
C GLY A 34 20.20 2.15 4.81
N PRO A 35 20.47 1.52 5.95
CA PRO A 35 21.64 1.86 6.76
C PRO A 35 22.99 1.69 6.03
N ARG A 36 23.00 0.83 5.02
CA ARG A 36 24.20 0.58 4.18
C ARG A 36 24.37 1.61 3.06
N GLY A 37 23.50 2.62 3.00
CA GLY A 37 23.47 3.62 1.94
C GLY A 37 22.48 3.24 0.82
N ASN A 38 22.58 3.97 -0.28
CA ASN A 38 21.69 3.76 -1.43
C ASN A 38 22.32 2.77 -2.41
N ILE A 39 21.73 1.61 -2.54
CA ILE A 39 22.24 0.53 -3.41
C ILE A 39 21.35 0.41 -4.64
N MET A 40 21.96 0.49 -5.81
CA MET A 40 21.23 0.31 -7.06
C MET A 40 21.12 -1.18 -7.38
N LEU A 41 19.91 -1.62 -7.63
CA LEU A 41 19.57 -3.01 -7.88
C LEU A 41 18.97 -3.21 -9.26
N GLN A 42 19.01 -4.42 -9.74
CA GLN A 42 18.25 -4.91 -10.87
C GLN A 42 17.55 -6.21 -10.47
N MET A 43 16.33 -6.39 -10.94
CA MET A 43 15.49 -7.54 -10.61
C MET A 43 14.80 -8.04 -11.87
N GLU A 44 14.50 -9.32 -11.93
CA GLU A 44 13.73 -9.90 -13.04
C GLU A 44 12.27 -9.42 -12.97
N GLU A 45 11.75 -8.92 -14.10
CA GLU A 45 10.42 -8.30 -14.16
C GLU A 45 9.29 -9.29 -13.83
N GLU A 46 9.32 -10.44 -14.47
CA GLU A 46 8.24 -11.43 -14.37
C GLU A 46 8.08 -11.97 -12.94
N SER A 47 9.19 -12.43 -12.35
CA SER A 47 9.21 -12.96 -10.98
C SER A 47 8.79 -11.90 -9.96
N THR A 48 9.28 -10.68 -10.13
CA THR A 48 8.97 -9.56 -9.24
C THR A 48 7.49 -9.16 -9.34
N ARG A 49 6.94 -9.11 -10.56
CA ARG A 49 5.53 -8.78 -10.78
C ARG A 49 4.60 -9.79 -10.12
N HIS A 50 4.88 -11.09 -10.25
CA HIS A 50 4.10 -12.15 -9.61
C HIS A 50 4.09 -12.05 -8.09
N LEU A 51 5.24 -11.71 -7.50
CA LEU A 51 5.32 -11.52 -6.04
C LEU A 51 4.52 -10.29 -5.61
N LEU A 52 4.64 -9.17 -6.34
CA LEU A 52 3.90 -7.95 -6.02
C LEU A 52 2.37 -8.11 -6.17
N GLU A 53 1.92 -8.97 -7.09
CA GLU A 53 0.50 -9.29 -7.27
C GLU A 53 -0.07 -10.12 -6.09
N LYS A 54 0.78 -10.87 -5.40
CA LYS A 54 0.40 -11.68 -4.23
C LYS A 54 0.41 -10.89 -2.93
N MET A 55 1.12 -9.76 -2.91
CA MET A 55 1.21 -8.91 -1.73
C MET A 55 -0.11 -8.14 -1.50
N SER A 56 -0.53 -8.08 -0.26
CA SER A 56 -1.76 -7.36 0.13
C SER A 56 -1.60 -5.83 0.07
N GLY A 57 -0.36 -5.34 0.08
CA GLY A 57 -0.11 -3.89 0.04
C GLY A 57 1.35 -3.52 -0.12
N LEU A 58 1.59 -2.22 -0.31
CA LEU A 58 2.94 -1.67 -0.50
C LEU A 58 3.79 -1.71 0.79
N HIS A 59 3.14 -1.83 1.95
CA HIS A 59 3.82 -1.70 3.25
C HIS A 59 4.14 -3.05 3.89
N GLU A 60 3.88 -4.15 3.17
CA GLU A 60 4.22 -5.49 3.64
C GLU A 60 5.74 -5.67 3.72
N LEU A 61 6.21 -6.29 4.79
CA LEU A 61 7.63 -6.57 5.01
C LEU A 61 8.04 -7.81 4.20
N VAL A 62 8.97 -7.62 3.27
CA VAL A 62 9.40 -8.68 2.35
C VAL A 62 10.90 -8.92 2.48
N PRO A 63 11.35 -10.18 2.58
CA PRO A 63 12.79 -10.46 2.51
C PRO A 63 13.31 -10.32 1.10
N ILE A 64 14.34 -9.50 0.91
CA ILE A 64 15.06 -9.36 -0.36
C ILE A 64 16.46 -9.96 -0.22
N THR A 65 16.81 -10.84 -1.13
CA THR A 65 18.17 -11.37 -1.24
C THR A 65 18.92 -10.59 -2.33
N VAL A 66 19.93 -9.89 -1.90
CA VAL A 66 20.78 -9.08 -2.79
C VAL A 66 22.07 -9.83 -3.06
N THR A 67 22.37 -10.05 -4.33
CA THR A 67 23.60 -10.69 -4.78
C THR A 67 24.50 -9.64 -5.45
N ASP A 68 25.75 -9.58 -5.02
CA ASP A 68 26.75 -8.77 -5.70
C ASP A 68 27.42 -9.60 -6.80
N SER A 69 27.15 -9.24 -8.04
CA SER A 69 27.70 -9.93 -9.21
C SER A 69 29.23 -9.82 -9.31
N THR A 70 29.85 -8.88 -8.57
CA THR A 70 31.29 -8.64 -8.61
C THR A 70 32.06 -9.50 -7.59
N SER A 71 31.56 -9.55 -6.36
CA SER A 71 32.22 -10.31 -5.28
C SER A 71 31.63 -11.72 -5.11
N GLY A 72 30.44 -11.97 -5.60
CA GLY A 72 29.70 -13.22 -5.40
C GLY A 72 29.03 -13.31 -4.03
N ASP A 73 29.13 -12.28 -3.22
CA ASP A 73 28.51 -12.25 -1.90
C ASP A 73 27.00 -12.05 -2.02
N SER A 74 26.25 -12.72 -1.16
CA SER A 74 24.81 -12.52 -1.06
C SER A 74 24.40 -12.27 0.38
N TRP A 75 23.42 -11.40 0.56
CA TRP A 75 22.86 -11.08 1.87
C TRP A 75 21.37 -10.82 1.78
N THR A 76 20.68 -11.06 2.87
CA THR A 76 19.23 -10.85 2.93
C THR A 76 18.91 -9.67 3.85
N ALA A 77 17.97 -8.83 3.42
CA ALA A 77 17.47 -7.71 4.21
C ALA A 77 15.94 -7.77 4.26
N GLN A 78 15.38 -7.23 5.34
CA GLN A 78 13.95 -7.01 5.43
C GLN A 78 13.64 -5.63 4.88
N VAL A 79 12.81 -5.57 3.85
CA VAL A 79 12.50 -4.32 3.16
C VAL A 79 11.00 -4.11 3.06
N VAL A 80 10.62 -2.84 2.99
CA VAL A 80 9.27 -2.42 2.66
C VAL A 80 9.31 -1.75 1.29
N LEU A 81 8.34 -2.03 0.47
CA LEU A 81 8.20 -1.43 -0.85
C LEU A 81 7.63 -0.02 -0.68
N ARG A 82 8.41 1.00 -1.03
CA ARG A 82 8.04 2.41 -0.84
C ARG A 82 7.28 2.97 -2.04
N GLU A 83 7.74 2.63 -3.25
CA GLU A 83 7.12 3.11 -4.49
C GLU A 83 7.24 2.07 -5.59
N VAL A 84 6.14 1.91 -6.33
CA VAL A 84 6.08 1.09 -7.54
C VAL A 84 5.71 1.99 -8.72
N GLN A 85 6.61 2.13 -9.66
CA GLN A 85 6.33 2.85 -10.90
C GLN A 85 5.93 1.85 -11.99
N LYS A 86 4.70 1.99 -12.48
CA LYS A 86 4.15 1.16 -13.56
C LYS A 86 4.06 1.96 -14.87
N HIS A 87 4.18 1.27 -15.97
CA HIS A 87 3.99 1.90 -17.29
C HIS A 87 2.49 2.19 -17.49
N PRO A 88 2.11 3.41 -17.92
CA PRO A 88 0.67 3.78 -17.97
C PRO A 88 -0.18 2.95 -18.94
N TYR A 89 0.38 2.41 -20.00
CA TYR A 89 -0.37 1.64 -21.03
C TYR A 89 0.02 0.18 -21.11
N LYS A 90 1.17 -0.19 -20.59
CA LYS A 90 1.67 -1.58 -20.60
C LYS A 90 1.71 -2.06 -19.15
N HIS A 91 1.29 -3.26 -18.89
CA HIS A 91 1.34 -3.86 -17.57
C HIS A 91 2.77 -4.26 -17.19
N LEU A 92 3.70 -3.31 -17.31
CA LEU A 92 5.13 -3.50 -17.05
C LEU A 92 5.57 -2.61 -15.88
N LEU A 93 6.39 -3.17 -15.04
CA LEU A 93 7.02 -2.43 -13.95
C LEU A 93 8.19 -1.60 -14.51
N THR A 94 8.26 -0.34 -14.12
CA THR A 94 9.27 0.62 -14.62
C THR A 94 10.38 0.87 -13.62
N HIS A 95 10.04 0.95 -12.33
CA HIS A 95 10.98 1.19 -11.24
C HIS A 95 10.41 0.71 -9.92
N LEU A 96 11.29 0.31 -9.00
CA LEU A 96 10.91 -0.10 -7.65
C LEU A 96 11.83 0.57 -6.63
N ASP A 97 11.24 1.14 -5.60
CA ASP A 97 11.96 1.74 -4.50
C ASP A 97 11.71 0.94 -3.22
N PHE A 98 12.78 0.41 -2.65
CA PHE A 98 12.75 -0.37 -1.42
C PHE A 98 13.41 0.39 -0.27
N TRP A 99 12.87 0.23 0.90
CA TRP A 99 13.44 0.78 2.11
C TRP A 99 13.77 -0.34 3.09
N GLU A 100 15.06 -0.48 3.42
CA GLU A 100 15.53 -1.42 4.44
C GLU A 100 15.23 -0.85 5.82
N LEU A 101 14.38 -1.54 6.57
CA LEU A 101 14.00 -1.09 7.90
C LEU A 101 14.99 -1.61 8.95
N PRO A 102 15.54 -0.75 9.80
CA PRO A 102 16.33 -1.20 10.94
C PRO A 102 15.41 -1.90 11.94
N ALA A 103 15.74 -3.16 12.26
CA ALA A 103 14.87 -4.05 13.04
C ALA A 103 14.54 -3.53 14.45
N ALA A 104 15.40 -2.68 15.02
CA ALA A 104 15.27 -2.24 16.41
C ALA A 104 14.67 -0.84 16.58
N LYS A 105 14.15 -0.22 15.51
CA LYS A 105 13.64 1.15 15.58
C LYS A 105 12.19 1.22 15.11
N GLU A 106 11.34 1.90 15.87
CA GLU A 106 9.97 2.18 15.46
C GLU A 106 9.97 3.05 14.20
N GLN A 107 9.11 2.72 13.28
CA GLN A 107 9.00 3.40 12.00
C GLN A 107 7.56 3.87 11.78
N LEU A 108 7.44 5.00 11.12
CA LEU A 108 6.15 5.50 10.64
C LEU A 108 5.80 4.75 9.35
N VAL A 109 4.79 3.92 9.43
CA VAL A 109 4.30 3.12 8.28
C VAL A 109 2.83 3.46 8.05
N ARG A 110 2.40 3.45 6.79
CA ARG A 110 0.99 3.61 6.42
C ARG A 110 0.40 2.24 6.16
N ILE A 111 -0.63 1.89 6.92
CA ILE A 111 -1.26 0.58 6.84
C ILE A 111 -2.61 0.73 6.13
N PRO A 112 -2.90 -0.10 5.11
CA PRO A 112 -4.18 -0.02 4.41
C PRO A 112 -5.34 -0.50 5.29
N ILE A 113 -6.51 0.08 5.03
CA ILE A 113 -7.75 -0.28 5.72
C ILE A 113 -8.54 -1.25 4.86
N GLU A 114 -8.99 -2.33 5.46
CA GLU A 114 -9.93 -3.28 4.84
C GLU A 114 -11.28 -3.19 5.56
N VAL A 115 -12.33 -2.97 4.78
CA VAL A 115 -13.70 -2.86 5.31
C VAL A 115 -14.31 -4.26 5.32
N THR A 116 -14.82 -4.67 6.47
CA THR A 116 -15.52 -5.94 6.64
C THR A 116 -16.98 -5.69 7.04
N GLY A 117 -17.85 -6.64 6.73
CA GLY A 117 -19.28 -6.56 7.02
C GLY A 117 -20.08 -5.74 5.99
N GLU A 118 -21.39 -5.89 6.06
CA GLU A 118 -22.32 -5.12 5.24
C GLU A 118 -23.17 -4.21 6.14
N SER A 119 -22.98 -2.90 6.00
CA SER A 119 -23.68 -1.95 6.84
C SER A 119 -25.17 -1.83 6.50
N PRO A 120 -26.05 -1.73 7.52
CA PRO A 120 -27.46 -1.43 7.30
C PRO A 120 -27.67 -0.08 6.61
N GLY A 121 -26.78 0.88 6.82
CA GLY A 121 -26.81 2.17 6.12
C GLY A 121 -26.66 2.04 4.61
N VAL A 122 -25.79 1.16 4.13
CA VAL A 122 -25.61 0.89 2.68
C VAL A 122 -26.86 0.16 2.15
N LYS A 123 -27.39 -0.83 2.89
CA LYS A 123 -28.64 -1.52 2.53
C LYS A 123 -29.84 -0.56 2.49
N GLY A 124 -29.82 0.49 3.30
CA GLY A 124 -30.84 1.55 3.32
C GLY A 124 -30.68 2.59 2.19
N GLY A 125 -29.74 2.40 1.28
CA GLY A 125 -29.52 3.31 0.13
C GLY A 125 -28.43 4.36 0.34
N GLY A 126 -27.70 4.30 1.45
CA GLY A 126 -26.52 5.14 1.69
C GLY A 126 -25.32 4.67 0.87
N VAL A 127 -24.34 5.54 0.75
CA VAL A 127 -23.06 5.26 0.08
C VAL A 127 -21.95 5.27 1.11
N LEU A 128 -21.21 4.18 1.20
CA LEU A 128 -20.01 4.11 2.04
C LEU A 128 -18.90 4.91 1.39
N GLN A 129 -18.45 5.94 2.06
CA GLN A 129 -17.36 6.79 1.61
C GLN A 129 -16.15 6.56 2.49
N MET A 130 -15.08 6.05 1.90
CA MET A 130 -13.78 5.89 2.55
C MET A 130 -12.99 7.19 2.33
N VAL A 131 -12.86 7.99 3.37
CA VAL A 131 -12.15 9.28 3.34
C VAL A 131 -10.65 9.05 3.35
N VAL A 132 -10.21 8.09 4.16
CA VAL A 132 -8.80 7.72 4.31
C VAL A 132 -8.66 6.23 4.04
N ARG A 133 -7.73 5.86 3.18
CA ARG A 133 -7.48 4.46 2.80
C ARG A 133 -6.30 3.84 3.53
N GLU A 134 -5.45 4.67 4.13
CA GLU A 134 -4.23 4.24 4.81
C GLU A 134 -4.05 5.06 6.10
N ILE A 135 -3.81 4.38 7.21
CA ILE A 135 -3.59 5.03 8.51
C ILE A 135 -2.09 5.08 8.79
N PRO A 136 -1.53 6.28 9.10
CA PRO A 136 -0.13 6.37 9.53
C PRO A 136 0.00 5.92 10.99
N VAL A 137 0.83 4.91 11.22
CA VAL A 137 1.06 4.34 12.55
C VAL A 137 2.55 4.17 12.83
N TYR A 138 2.93 4.20 14.10
CA TYR A 138 4.27 3.82 14.54
C TYR A 138 4.25 2.37 15.00
N CYS A 139 5.17 1.57 14.46
CA CYS A 139 5.35 0.17 14.86
C CYS A 139 6.76 -0.31 14.58
N LEU A 140 7.13 -1.41 15.19
CA LEU A 140 8.37 -2.11 14.86
C LEU A 140 8.19 -2.89 13.56
N PRO A 141 9.25 -3.06 12.74
CA PRO A 141 9.13 -3.81 11.49
C PRO A 141 8.56 -5.22 11.64
N ALA A 142 8.84 -5.88 12.77
CA ALA A 142 8.35 -7.24 13.02
C ALA A 142 6.84 -7.29 13.36
N ASP A 143 6.26 -6.17 13.75
CA ASP A 143 4.87 -6.07 14.22
C ASP A 143 3.97 -5.30 13.23
N ILE A 144 4.42 -5.08 11.99
CA ILE A 144 3.62 -4.40 10.94
C ILE A 144 2.48 -5.34 10.50
N PRO A 145 1.20 -4.97 10.71
CA PRO A 145 0.10 -5.77 10.18
C PRO A 145 -0.10 -5.52 8.68
N ALA A 146 -0.63 -6.50 7.97
CA ALA A 146 -0.88 -6.40 6.53
C ALA A 146 -2.01 -5.39 6.23
N SER A 147 -3.06 -5.39 7.06
CA SER A 147 -4.21 -4.48 6.95
C SER A 147 -4.84 -4.23 8.32
N ILE A 148 -5.64 -3.17 8.43
CA ILE A 148 -6.49 -2.89 9.59
C ILE A 148 -7.93 -3.15 9.16
N GLU A 149 -8.57 -4.14 9.79
CA GLU A 149 -9.97 -4.48 9.49
C GLU A 149 -10.92 -3.56 10.26
N LEU A 150 -11.86 -2.95 9.55
CA LEU A 150 -12.91 -2.13 10.16
C LEU A 150 -14.28 -2.75 9.87
N ASP A 151 -14.97 -3.12 10.95
CA ASP A 151 -16.33 -3.67 10.84
C ASP A 151 -17.34 -2.55 10.67
N THR A 152 -18.10 -2.61 9.58
CA THR A 152 -19.14 -1.64 9.26
C THR A 152 -20.55 -2.17 9.51
N SER A 153 -20.68 -3.36 10.12
CA SER A 153 -21.97 -4.04 10.30
C SER A 153 -23.01 -3.28 11.15
N GLU A 154 -22.54 -2.35 11.98
CA GLU A 154 -23.42 -1.57 12.87
C GLU A 154 -23.69 -0.13 12.37
N LEU A 155 -23.08 0.28 11.24
CA LEU A 155 -23.15 1.67 10.78
C LEU A 155 -24.45 1.98 10.03
N GLU A 156 -25.15 3.03 10.47
CA GLU A 156 -26.34 3.58 9.82
C GLU A 156 -25.98 4.79 8.93
N ILE A 157 -26.98 5.30 8.21
CA ILE A 157 -26.80 6.51 7.36
C ILE A 157 -26.54 7.73 8.27
N GLY A 158 -25.41 8.38 8.05
CA GLY A 158 -24.96 9.52 8.82
C GLY A 158 -23.86 9.20 9.82
N ASP A 159 -23.60 7.91 10.06
CA ASP A 159 -22.54 7.49 10.98
C ASP A 159 -21.16 7.57 10.34
N SER A 160 -20.14 7.67 11.20
CA SER A 160 -18.74 7.69 10.76
C SER A 160 -17.85 7.02 11.80
N ILE A 161 -16.89 6.25 11.34
CA ILE A 161 -15.80 5.73 12.18
C ILE A 161 -14.66 6.73 12.14
N ARG A 162 -14.17 7.12 13.31
CA ARG A 162 -13.05 8.05 13.44
C ARG A 162 -11.77 7.32 13.81
N ILE A 163 -10.62 7.94 13.55
CA ILE A 163 -9.32 7.30 13.73
C ILE A 163 -9.06 6.84 15.17
N LEU A 164 -9.55 7.58 16.17
CA LEU A 164 -9.38 7.23 17.58
C LEU A 164 -10.28 6.09 18.06
N ASP A 165 -11.34 5.78 17.31
CA ASP A 165 -12.30 4.71 17.63
C ASP A 165 -11.84 3.35 17.08
N ILE A 166 -10.76 3.33 16.30
CA ILE A 166 -10.24 2.13 15.64
C ILE A 166 -9.41 1.30 16.63
N GLU A 167 -9.73 0.03 16.72
CA GLU A 167 -8.97 -0.93 17.50
C GLU A 167 -7.69 -1.33 16.78
N LEU A 168 -6.57 -0.82 17.26
CA LEU A 168 -5.26 -1.15 16.71
C LEU A 168 -4.70 -2.43 17.33
N PRO A 169 -3.95 -3.24 16.55
CA PRO A 169 -3.25 -4.38 17.13
C PRO A 169 -2.25 -3.97 18.21
N ALA A 170 -1.90 -4.90 19.07
CA ALA A 170 -0.91 -4.68 20.12
C ALA A 170 0.42 -4.20 19.52
N LYS A 171 1.07 -3.23 20.12
CA LYS A 171 2.36 -2.63 19.73
C LYS A 171 2.30 -1.69 18.51
N VAL A 172 1.11 -1.26 18.11
CA VAL A 172 0.91 -0.26 17.04
C VAL A 172 0.31 0.99 17.66
N SER A 173 0.83 2.17 17.35
CA SER A 173 0.34 3.44 17.92
C SER A 173 0.07 4.49 16.83
N UNK A 174 -1.01 5.22 16.75
CA UNK A 174 -1.31 6.07 15.97
C UNK A 174 -0.32 6.98 15.93
N SER A 175 -0.14 7.52 14.95
CA SER A 175 0.80 8.61 14.69
C SER A 175 0.14 9.99 14.85
N THR A 176 -1.13 10.06 14.77
CA THR A 176 -1.91 11.31 14.73
C THR A 176 -2.76 11.48 15.99
N GLU A 177 -2.73 12.68 16.57
CA GLU A 177 -3.61 13.09 17.67
C GLU A 177 -4.93 13.69 17.16
N GLU A 178 -5.02 13.98 15.87
CA GLU A 178 -6.21 14.55 15.24
C GLU A 178 -7.29 13.48 15.02
N ASN A 179 -8.50 13.75 15.47
CA ASN A 179 -9.63 12.84 15.35
C ASN A 179 -10.45 13.14 14.09
N TYR A 180 -10.04 12.62 12.95
CA TYR A 180 -10.76 12.76 11.68
C TYR A 180 -11.54 11.49 11.33
N ALA A 181 -12.57 11.65 10.50
CA ALA A 181 -13.37 10.53 10.01
C ALA A 181 -12.57 9.72 8.97
N VAL A 182 -12.55 8.42 9.15
CA VAL A 182 -11.87 7.46 8.27
C VAL A 182 -12.87 6.87 7.27
N ILE A 183 -14.04 6.45 7.78
CA ILE A 183 -15.14 5.94 6.98
C ILE A 183 -16.40 6.70 7.39
N SER A 184 -17.26 7.04 6.43
CA SER A 184 -18.59 7.62 6.70
C SER A 184 -19.63 7.03 5.74
N ILE A 185 -20.87 6.93 6.21
CA ILE A 185 -22.00 6.52 5.36
C ILE A 185 -22.84 7.75 5.07
N VAL A 186 -22.80 8.20 3.82
CA VAL A 186 -23.55 9.37 3.37
C VAL A 186 -24.87 8.92 2.74
N GLY A 187 -25.96 9.49 3.20
CA GLY A 187 -27.27 9.26 2.61
C GLY A 187 -27.35 9.89 1.22
N ARG A 188 -28.03 9.22 0.31
CA ARG A 188 -28.32 9.77 -1.01
C ARG A 188 -29.26 10.96 -0.84
N ALA A 189 -28.86 12.13 -1.27
CA ALA A 189 -29.70 13.32 -1.14
C ALA A 189 -31.00 13.14 -1.93
N LYS A 190 -32.14 13.30 -1.26
CA LYS A 190 -33.46 13.20 -1.88
C LYS A 190 -33.80 14.39 -2.82
N GLU A 191 -32.86 15.29 -3.04
CA GLU A 191 -33.10 16.51 -3.82
C GLU A 191 -33.44 16.28 -5.30
N GLU A 192 -33.01 15.18 -5.90
CA GLU A 192 -33.27 14.91 -7.31
C GLU A 192 -34.71 14.46 -7.61
N GLU A 193 -35.42 13.85 -6.64
CA GLU A 193 -36.79 13.40 -6.87
C GLU A 193 -37.82 14.53 -6.77
N GLU A 194 -37.60 15.57 -5.97
CA GLU A 194 -38.49 16.70 -5.85
C GLU A 194 -38.46 17.62 -7.08
N GLU A 195 -37.30 17.85 -7.68
CA GLU A 195 -37.19 18.65 -8.92
C GLU A 195 -37.90 18.00 -10.11
N ILE A 196 -37.86 16.67 -10.20
CA ILE A 196 -38.53 15.92 -11.27
C ILE A 196 -40.06 15.93 -11.05
N ALA A 197 -40.50 15.90 -9.80
CA ALA A 197 -41.93 15.94 -9.46
C ALA A 197 -42.54 17.33 -9.67
N GLU A 198 -41.79 18.40 -9.41
CA GLU A 198 -42.25 19.79 -9.67
C GLU A 198 -42.23 20.14 -11.15
N GLY A 199 -41.23 19.64 -11.91
CA GLY A 199 -41.17 19.82 -13.37
C GLY A 199 -42.33 19.18 -14.12
N ARG A 200 -42.91 18.08 -13.59
CA ARG A 200 -44.06 17.39 -14.20
C ARG A 200 -45.43 18.05 -13.89
N ARG A 201 -45.47 18.95 -12.90
CA ARG A 201 -46.73 19.67 -12.56
C ARG A 201 -46.88 21.01 -13.27
N ARG A 202 -45.88 21.44 -14.03
CA ARG A 202 -45.88 22.72 -14.76
C ARG A 202 -46.05 22.58 -16.30
N CYS A 203 -46.35 21.39 -16.80
CA CYS A 203 -46.70 21.15 -18.22
C CYS A 203 -48.20 20.82 -18.36
#